data_6a0a9e4d483c76d6dafdc2db9a1cc3df
#
_entry.id   6a0a9e4d483c76d6dafdc2db9a1cc3df
#
_cell.length_a   1.000
_cell.length_b   1.000
_cell.length_c   1.000
_cell.angle_alpha   90.00
_cell.angle_beta   90.00
_cell.angle_gamma   90.00
#
_symmetry.space_group_name_H-M   'P 1'
#
loop_
_entity.id
_entity.type
_entity.pdbx_description
1 polymer ?
#
loop_
_entity_poly.entity_id
_entity_poly.type
_entity_poly.pdbx_seq_one_letter_code
_entity_poly.pdbx_strand_id
1 'polypeptide(L)'
;MNTDIVTYYKDRAGEYKEIYFKPERQEELKRIEDILKDTFKKKTVIEIACGTGYWSERISETAKSIFATDINDSVLEVARNKGYSKNNVNFQNHDLFSFNPEERSESLFGGFIWSHIKLQELDNFFDKVNNLILPNGTIVLIDNNYVEGISTPVTDEDEFGNTYQTRTLKDGSNHLVLKNFPREDFIREKLKSKAKEISFINLKYYWILKYNI
;
A
#
# COMPACT_ATOMS: atom_id res chain seq x y z
N MET A 1 -12.31 -0.47 -7.83
CA MET A 1 -11.33 0.66 -7.71
C MET A 1 -11.68 1.74 -8.71
N ASN A 2 -11.45 3.03 -8.41
CA ASN A 2 -11.78 4.11 -9.34
C ASN A 2 -10.90 4.01 -10.60
N THR A 3 -11.50 3.98 -11.78
CA THR A 3 -10.81 3.85 -13.09
C THR A 3 -9.77 4.94 -13.32
N ASP A 4 -10.00 6.16 -12.82
CA ASP A 4 -9.08 7.30 -12.98
C ASP A 4 -7.75 7.06 -12.25
N ILE A 5 -7.78 6.45 -11.06
CA ILE A 5 -6.58 6.09 -10.30
C ILE A 5 -5.76 5.02 -11.02
N VAL A 6 -6.43 4.00 -11.56
CA VAL A 6 -5.78 2.92 -12.30
C VAL A 6 -5.03 3.48 -13.52
N THR A 7 -5.70 4.37 -14.29
CA THR A 7 -5.11 5.04 -15.44
C THR A 7 -3.93 5.92 -15.03
N TYR A 8 -4.09 6.75 -14.00
CA TYR A 8 -3.02 7.61 -13.48
C TYR A 8 -1.76 6.81 -13.12
N TYR A 9 -1.88 5.71 -12.38
CA TYR A 9 -0.72 4.91 -11.98
C TYR A 9 -0.13 4.10 -13.13
N LYS A 10 -0.93 3.71 -14.12
CA LYS A 10 -0.44 3.12 -15.37
C LYS A 10 0.48 4.09 -16.12
N ASP A 11 0.03 5.31 -16.32
CA ASP A 11 0.76 6.33 -17.09
C ASP A 11 2.02 6.82 -16.33
N ARG A 12 1.97 6.76 -14.99
CA ARG A 12 3.08 7.14 -14.11
C ARG A 12 4.13 6.04 -13.90
N ALA A 13 3.98 4.83 -14.41
CA ALA A 13 4.86 3.69 -14.10
C ALA A 13 6.36 4.00 -14.25
N GLY A 14 6.77 4.78 -15.25
CA GLY A 14 8.16 5.21 -15.47
C GLY A 14 8.69 6.22 -14.45
N GLU A 15 7.84 6.98 -13.77
CA GLU A 15 8.20 8.06 -12.83
C GLU A 15 8.12 7.63 -11.36
N TYR A 16 7.59 6.43 -11.10
CA TYR A 16 7.25 5.98 -9.74
C TYR A 16 8.44 5.88 -8.78
N LYS A 17 9.65 5.70 -9.31
CA LYS A 17 10.86 5.58 -8.49
C LYS A 17 11.22 6.88 -7.75
N GLU A 18 10.88 8.05 -8.30
CA GLU A 18 11.29 9.35 -7.76
C GLU A 18 10.80 9.61 -6.33
N ILE A 19 9.63 9.05 -5.95
CA ILE A 19 9.05 9.23 -4.62
C ILE A 19 9.90 8.63 -3.50
N TYR A 20 10.67 7.58 -3.82
CA TYR A 20 11.53 6.87 -2.86
C TYR A 20 12.94 7.47 -2.73
N PHE A 21 13.34 8.42 -3.59
CA PHE A 21 14.68 9.01 -3.59
C PHE A 21 14.76 10.38 -2.91
N LYS A 22 13.68 10.86 -2.31
CA LYS A 22 13.68 12.14 -1.59
C LYS A 22 14.59 12.03 -0.36
N PRO A 23 15.67 12.87 -0.26
CA PRO A 23 16.66 12.75 0.83
C PRO A 23 16.04 12.84 2.22
N GLU A 24 15.08 13.75 2.40
CA GLU A 24 14.41 14.01 3.67
C GLU A 24 13.55 12.84 4.19
N ARG A 25 13.31 11.82 3.35
CA ARG A 25 12.47 10.66 3.68
C ARG A 25 13.27 9.38 3.94
N GLN A 26 14.58 9.39 3.70
CA GLN A 26 15.40 8.17 3.71
C GLN A 26 15.45 7.49 5.08
N GLU A 27 15.52 8.26 6.16
CA GLU A 27 15.53 7.72 7.52
C GLU A 27 14.22 6.97 7.83
N GLU A 28 13.07 7.56 7.49
CA GLU A 28 11.77 6.92 7.71
C GLU A 28 11.58 5.71 6.81
N LEU A 29 11.98 5.78 5.54
CA LEU A 29 11.93 4.63 4.61
C LEU A 29 12.78 3.47 5.12
N LYS A 30 13.97 3.75 5.66
CA LYS A 30 14.82 2.73 6.26
C LYS A 30 14.17 2.11 7.50
N ARG A 31 13.58 2.92 8.37
CA ARG A 31 12.84 2.43 9.54
C ARG A 31 11.65 1.55 9.15
N ILE A 32 10.89 1.93 8.11
CA ILE A 32 9.79 1.12 7.56
C ILE A 32 10.34 -0.20 7.04
N GLU A 33 11.42 -0.18 6.26
CA GLU A 33 12.07 -1.38 5.73
C GLU A 33 12.44 -2.36 6.85
N ASP A 34 13.07 -1.88 7.93
CA ASP A 34 13.47 -2.72 9.05
C ASP A 34 12.27 -3.35 9.77
N ILE A 35 11.19 -2.57 9.97
CA ILE A 35 9.93 -3.08 10.54
C ILE A 35 9.31 -4.16 9.65
N LEU A 36 9.27 -3.95 8.33
CA LEU A 36 8.69 -4.91 7.39
C LEU A 36 9.52 -6.21 7.34
N LYS A 37 10.85 -6.09 7.25
CA LYS A 37 11.77 -7.24 7.24
C LYS A 37 11.65 -8.09 8.50
N ASP A 38 11.53 -7.46 9.67
CA ASP A 38 11.34 -8.16 10.94
C ASP A 38 9.95 -8.81 11.02
N THR A 39 8.91 -8.06 10.70
CA THR A 39 7.51 -8.54 10.78
C THR A 39 7.25 -9.74 9.86
N PHE A 40 7.82 -9.74 8.65
CA PHE A 40 7.58 -10.76 7.63
C PHE A 40 8.66 -11.85 7.55
N LYS A 41 9.63 -11.82 8.45
CA LYS A 41 10.72 -12.80 8.47
C LYS A 41 10.20 -14.24 8.52
N LYS A 42 10.60 -15.04 7.51
CA LYS A 42 10.23 -16.46 7.32
C LYS A 42 8.72 -16.72 7.13
N LYS A 43 7.91 -15.68 6.90
CA LYS A 43 6.47 -15.82 6.66
C LYS A 43 6.13 -15.85 5.17
N THR A 44 4.99 -16.44 4.83
CA THR A 44 4.32 -16.22 3.56
C THR A 44 3.60 -14.88 3.60
N VAL A 45 3.69 -14.10 2.53
CA VAL A 45 3.15 -12.74 2.45
C VAL A 45 2.31 -12.59 1.19
N ILE A 46 1.08 -12.08 1.31
CA ILE A 46 0.37 -11.48 0.19
C ILE A 46 0.71 -10.00 0.19
N GLU A 47 1.24 -9.48 -0.92
CA GLU A 47 1.43 -8.05 -1.14
C GLU A 47 0.39 -7.54 -2.13
N ILE A 48 -0.46 -6.59 -1.69
CA ILE A 48 -1.49 -5.96 -2.51
C ILE A 48 -1.01 -4.61 -3.02
N ALA A 49 -1.37 -4.26 -4.28
CA ALA A 49 -0.95 -3.01 -4.94
C ALA A 49 0.58 -2.81 -4.88
N CYS A 50 1.33 -3.85 -5.26
CA CYS A 50 2.79 -3.87 -5.14
C CYS A 50 3.51 -2.87 -6.05
N GLY A 51 2.81 -2.28 -7.02
CA GLY A 51 3.36 -1.33 -7.98
C GLY A 51 4.59 -1.88 -8.69
N THR A 52 5.66 -1.09 -8.74
CA THR A 52 6.93 -1.47 -9.36
C THR A 52 7.82 -2.37 -8.47
N GLY A 53 7.27 -2.95 -7.40
CA GLY A 53 7.97 -3.91 -6.54
C GLY A 53 9.05 -3.31 -5.63
N TYR A 54 8.91 -2.05 -5.21
CA TYR A 54 9.88 -1.40 -4.31
C TYR A 54 9.94 -2.11 -2.95
N TRP A 55 8.79 -2.40 -2.35
CA TRP A 55 8.69 -3.10 -1.08
C TRP A 55 8.85 -4.61 -1.24
N SER A 56 8.33 -5.19 -2.34
CA SER A 56 8.53 -6.61 -2.66
C SER A 56 10.00 -6.99 -2.62
N GLU A 57 10.88 -6.17 -3.23
CA GLU A 57 12.32 -6.38 -3.24
C GLU A 57 12.90 -6.49 -1.82
N ARG A 58 12.56 -5.54 -0.94
CA ARG A 58 13.04 -5.47 0.44
C ARG A 58 12.50 -6.57 1.33
N ILE A 59 11.19 -6.82 1.26
CA ILE A 59 10.52 -7.88 2.03
C ILE A 59 11.04 -9.25 1.61
N SER A 60 11.34 -9.47 0.32
CA SER A 60 11.82 -10.74 -0.21
C SER A 60 13.12 -11.23 0.43
N GLU A 61 13.95 -10.33 0.94
CA GLU A 61 15.21 -10.69 1.59
C GLU A 61 15.01 -11.53 2.87
N THR A 62 13.89 -11.36 3.56
CA THR A 62 13.62 -12.05 4.84
C THR A 62 12.40 -12.95 4.80
N ALA A 63 11.41 -12.67 3.97
CA ALA A 63 10.20 -13.47 3.80
C ALA A 63 10.50 -14.89 3.29
N LYS A 64 9.62 -15.84 3.59
CA LYS A 64 9.64 -17.19 3.00
C LYS A 64 9.24 -17.13 1.53
N SER A 65 8.11 -16.46 1.23
CA SER A 65 7.62 -16.22 -0.12
C SER A 65 6.69 -15.03 -0.14
N ILE A 66 6.59 -14.36 -1.30
CA ILE A 66 5.68 -13.25 -1.53
C ILE A 66 4.82 -13.57 -2.74
N PHE A 67 3.51 -13.45 -2.59
CA PHE A 67 2.55 -13.39 -3.68
C PHE A 67 2.14 -11.93 -3.86
N ALA A 68 2.75 -11.25 -4.83
CA ALA A 68 2.60 -9.82 -5.06
C ALA A 68 1.58 -9.55 -6.17
N THR A 69 0.61 -8.69 -5.89
CA THR A 69 -0.46 -8.37 -6.85
C THR A 69 -0.55 -6.88 -7.12
N ASP A 70 -0.87 -6.55 -8.37
CA ASP A 70 -1.29 -5.21 -8.79
C ASP A 70 -2.30 -5.32 -9.91
N ILE A 71 -3.15 -4.30 -10.09
CA ILE A 71 -4.14 -4.25 -11.16
C ILE A 71 -3.52 -3.83 -12.51
N ASN A 72 -2.34 -3.19 -12.48
CA ASN A 72 -1.65 -2.66 -13.65
C ASN A 72 -0.50 -3.57 -14.11
N ASP A 73 -0.61 -4.18 -15.28
CA ASP A 73 0.48 -4.99 -15.84
C ASP A 73 1.75 -4.18 -16.13
N SER A 74 1.63 -2.90 -16.49
CA SER A 74 2.78 -2.04 -16.77
C SER A 74 3.72 -1.87 -15.57
N VAL A 75 3.18 -1.75 -14.35
CA VAL A 75 4.01 -1.68 -13.13
C VAL A 75 4.56 -3.05 -12.75
N LEU A 76 3.78 -4.13 -12.98
CA LEU A 76 4.22 -5.51 -12.74
C LEU A 76 5.37 -5.91 -13.67
N GLU A 77 5.37 -5.45 -14.92
CA GLU A 77 6.49 -5.67 -15.83
C GLU A 77 7.79 -5.05 -15.28
N VAL A 78 7.73 -3.81 -14.76
CA VAL A 78 8.86 -3.19 -14.09
C VAL A 78 9.29 -3.99 -12.86
N ALA A 79 8.32 -4.48 -12.06
CA ALA A 79 8.61 -5.27 -10.87
C ALA A 79 9.30 -6.59 -11.22
N ARG A 80 8.80 -7.34 -12.20
CA ARG A 80 9.37 -8.63 -12.65
C ARG A 80 10.81 -8.50 -13.18
N ASN A 81 11.14 -7.36 -13.78
CA ASN A 81 12.47 -7.10 -14.36
C ASN A 81 13.52 -6.63 -13.35
N LYS A 82 13.18 -6.53 -12.05
CA LYS A 82 14.16 -6.26 -11.00
C LYS A 82 14.96 -7.52 -10.63
N GLY A 83 16.20 -7.30 -10.20
CA GLY A 83 17.05 -8.36 -9.66
C GLY A 83 16.72 -8.66 -8.19
N TYR A 84 15.92 -9.66 -7.94
CA TYR A 84 15.64 -10.15 -6.57
C TYR A 84 16.78 -11.06 -6.10
N SER A 85 17.22 -10.90 -4.84
CA SER A 85 18.27 -11.73 -4.24
C SER A 85 17.85 -13.20 -4.05
N LYS A 86 16.53 -13.45 -4.00
CA LYS A 86 15.92 -14.77 -3.89
C LYS A 86 14.80 -14.91 -4.93
N ASN A 87 14.62 -16.12 -5.44
CA ASN A 87 13.51 -16.44 -6.35
C ASN A 87 12.27 -16.84 -5.55
N ASN A 88 11.77 -15.93 -4.70
CA ASN A 88 10.66 -16.16 -3.77
C ASN A 88 9.51 -15.16 -3.93
N VAL A 89 9.47 -14.40 -5.03
CA VAL A 89 8.40 -13.44 -5.33
C VAL A 89 7.66 -13.88 -6.59
N ASN A 90 6.34 -14.02 -6.49
CA ASN A 90 5.45 -14.32 -7.61
C ASN A 90 4.56 -13.09 -7.87
N PHE A 91 4.67 -12.50 -9.06
CA PHE A 91 3.90 -11.31 -9.47
C PHE A 91 2.73 -11.68 -10.36
N GLN A 92 1.51 -11.30 -9.97
CA GLN A 92 0.31 -11.56 -10.75
C GLN A 92 -0.61 -10.32 -10.85
N ASN A 93 -1.29 -10.21 -11.99
CA ASN A 93 -2.29 -9.17 -12.20
C ASN A 93 -3.60 -9.57 -11.51
N HIS A 94 -3.99 -8.80 -10.50
CA HIS A 94 -5.28 -8.98 -9.82
C HIS A 94 -5.82 -7.65 -9.31
N ASP A 95 -7.12 -7.46 -9.47
CA ASP A 95 -7.86 -6.47 -8.69
C ASP A 95 -8.08 -7.02 -7.28
N LEU A 96 -7.72 -6.22 -6.25
CA LEU A 96 -7.85 -6.61 -4.85
C LEU A 96 -9.25 -7.12 -4.50
N PHE A 97 -10.30 -6.43 -4.96
CA PHE A 97 -11.67 -6.75 -4.55
C PHE A 97 -12.21 -8.03 -5.19
N SER A 98 -11.70 -8.42 -6.34
CA SER A 98 -12.02 -9.69 -7.01
C SER A 98 -11.03 -10.82 -6.70
N PHE A 99 -9.85 -10.51 -6.14
CA PHE A 99 -8.81 -11.49 -5.83
C PHE A 99 -9.25 -12.47 -4.73
N ASN A 100 -9.28 -13.76 -5.06
CA ASN A 100 -9.55 -14.85 -4.13
C ASN A 100 -8.50 -15.93 -4.33
N PRO A 101 -7.42 -15.95 -3.52
CA PRO A 101 -6.40 -16.99 -3.61
C PRO A 101 -6.96 -18.35 -3.16
N GLU A 102 -6.41 -19.43 -3.69
CA GLU A 102 -6.77 -20.80 -3.26
C GLU A 102 -6.42 -21.04 -1.79
N GLU A 103 -5.34 -20.45 -1.31
CA GLU A 103 -4.87 -20.54 0.07
C GLU A 103 -4.69 -19.16 0.71
N ARG A 104 -5.08 -19.04 1.97
CA ARG A 104 -4.83 -17.85 2.78
C ARG A 104 -3.36 -17.80 3.19
N SER A 105 -2.82 -16.60 3.36
CA SER A 105 -1.43 -16.38 3.77
C SER A 105 -1.28 -16.13 5.27
N GLU A 106 -0.07 -16.29 5.81
CA GLU A 106 0.26 -15.95 7.20
C GLU A 106 0.27 -14.44 7.44
N SER A 107 0.48 -13.66 6.38
CA SER A 107 0.57 -12.20 6.50
C SER A 107 0.23 -11.48 5.21
N LEU A 108 -0.14 -10.18 5.35
CA LEU A 108 -0.43 -9.30 4.24
C LEU A 108 0.30 -7.97 4.42
N PHE A 109 0.76 -7.44 3.31
CA PHE A 109 1.30 -6.09 3.20
C PHE A 109 0.55 -5.28 2.14
N GLY A 110 0.25 -4.02 2.45
CA GLY A 110 -0.29 -3.05 1.50
C GLY A 110 0.38 -1.68 1.68
N GLY A 111 1.16 -1.28 0.68
CA GLY A 111 1.84 0.01 0.69
C GLY A 111 1.12 1.04 -0.18
N PHE A 112 0.76 2.20 0.41
CA PHE A 112 0.18 3.37 -0.28
C PHE A 112 -1.16 3.11 -1.00
N ILE A 113 -1.89 2.07 -0.60
CA ILE A 113 -3.20 1.74 -1.15
C ILE A 113 -4.35 2.34 -0.34
N TRP A 114 -4.21 2.41 1.01
CA TRP A 114 -5.29 2.82 1.89
C TRP A 114 -5.87 4.20 1.50
N SER A 115 -5.01 5.17 1.24
CA SER A 115 -5.41 6.52 0.87
C SER A 115 -6.18 6.63 -0.45
N HIS A 116 -6.19 5.58 -1.24
CA HIS A 116 -6.93 5.48 -2.49
C HIS A 116 -8.24 4.68 -2.37
N ILE A 117 -8.62 4.30 -1.15
CA ILE A 117 -9.91 3.70 -0.85
C ILE A 117 -10.86 4.80 -0.37
N LYS A 118 -12.08 4.84 -0.91
CA LYS A 118 -13.10 5.77 -0.43
C LYS A 118 -13.47 5.47 1.01
N LEU A 119 -13.74 6.48 1.82
CA LEU A 119 -14.03 6.32 3.24
C LEU A 119 -15.22 5.39 3.49
N GLN A 120 -16.24 5.45 2.63
CA GLN A 120 -17.41 4.58 2.69
C GLN A 120 -17.15 3.13 2.25
N GLU A 121 -16.02 2.85 1.59
CA GLU A 121 -15.60 1.51 1.15
C GLU A 121 -14.60 0.84 2.12
N LEU A 122 -14.14 1.54 3.16
CA LEU A 122 -13.10 1.05 4.07
C LEU A 122 -13.50 -0.22 4.82
N ASP A 123 -14.76 -0.35 5.21
CA ASP A 123 -15.23 -1.56 5.89
C ASP A 123 -15.12 -2.78 4.98
N ASN A 124 -15.52 -2.64 3.70
CA ASN A 124 -15.35 -3.69 2.69
C ASN A 124 -13.87 -3.98 2.40
N PHE A 125 -13.03 -2.94 2.36
CA PHE A 125 -11.58 -3.10 2.20
C PHE A 125 -10.97 -3.92 3.34
N PHE A 126 -11.26 -3.58 4.61
CA PHE A 126 -10.75 -4.32 5.76
C PHE A 126 -11.28 -5.76 5.82
N ASP A 127 -12.55 -5.99 5.51
CA ASP A 127 -13.12 -7.34 5.45
C ASP A 127 -12.43 -8.16 4.35
N LYS A 128 -12.15 -7.55 3.20
CA LYS A 128 -11.44 -8.19 2.10
C LYS A 128 -10.03 -8.60 2.49
N VAL A 129 -9.22 -7.68 3.03
CA VAL A 129 -7.82 -7.99 3.38
C VAL A 129 -7.73 -8.98 4.54
N ASN A 130 -8.65 -8.93 5.52
CA ASN A 130 -8.72 -9.89 6.60
C ASN A 130 -9.04 -11.30 6.09
N ASN A 131 -9.93 -11.42 5.10
CA ASN A 131 -10.29 -12.71 4.50
C ASN A 131 -9.15 -13.37 3.70
N LEU A 132 -8.12 -12.63 3.30
CA LEU A 132 -6.95 -13.17 2.60
C LEU A 132 -5.93 -13.84 3.55
N ILE A 133 -6.10 -13.68 4.87
CA ILE A 133 -5.11 -14.06 5.87
C ILE A 133 -5.64 -15.17 6.79
N LEU A 134 -4.73 -16.01 7.25
CA LEU A 134 -5.02 -17.06 8.24
C LEU A 134 -5.40 -16.43 9.59
N PRO A 135 -6.21 -17.11 10.42
CA PRO A 135 -6.46 -16.66 11.79
C PRO A 135 -5.16 -16.41 12.57
N ASN A 136 -5.11 -15.33 13.33
CA ASN A 136 -3.92 -14.79 14.02
C ASN A 136 -2.79 -14.34 13.09
N GLY A 137 -3.05 -14.22 11.78
CA GLY A 137 -2.10 -13.66 10.83
C GLY A 137 -1.93 -12.14 11.00
N THR A 138 -0.86 -11.62 10.44
CA THR A 138 -0.44 -10.22 10.60
C THR A 138 -0.69 -9.43 9.33
N ILE A 139 -1.33 -8.27 9.46
CA ILE A 139 -1.51 -7.30 8.38
C ILE A 139 -0.71 -6.04 8.69
N VAL A 140 0.03 -5.55 7.70
CA VAL A 140 0.73 -4.26 7.77
C VAL A 140 0.30 -3.40 6.61
N LEU A 141 -0.17 -2.20 6.92
CA LEU A 141 -0.46 -1.15 5.95
C LEU A 141 0.44 0.05 6.21
N ILE A 142 0.94 0.68 5.17
CA ILE A 142 1.68 1.94 5.25
C ILE A 142 1.10 2.95 4.27
N ASP A 143 1.08 4.22 4.64
CA ASP A 143 0.72 5.28 3.70
C ASP A 143 1.34 6.62 4.11
N ASN A 144 1.11 7.65 3.31
CA ASN A 144 1.64 8.98 3.54
C ASN A 144 0.85 9.73 4.61
N ASN A 145 1.56 10.54 5.40
CA ASN A 145 0.98 11.66 6.11
C ASN A 145 0.87 12.89 5.20
N TYR A 146 -0.12 13.73 5.45
CA TYR A 146 -0.14 15.07 4.86
C TYR A 146 0.85 15.96 5.63
N VAL A 147 1.80 16.55 4.93
CA VAL A 147 2.76 17.49 5.49
C VAL A 147 2.61 18.81 4.74
N GLU A 148 2.12 19.82 5.42
CA GLU A 148 1.87 21.13 4.84
C GLU A 148 3.15 21.72 4.23
N GLY A 149 3.05 22.33 3.06
CA GLY A 149 4.17 22.87 2.30
C GLY A 149 5.07 21.84 1.60
N ILE A 150 4.86 20.53 1.84
CA ILE A 150 5.65 19.44 1.22
C ILE A 150 4.76 18.50 0.40
N SER A 151 3.58 18.17 0.91
CA SER A 151 2.60 17.35 0.21
C SER A 151 1.94 18.13 -0.93
N THR A 152 1.55 17.44 -2.00
CA THR A 152 0.63 18.03 -3.00
C THR A 152 -0.62 18.51 -2.27
N PRO A 153 -1.08 19.73 -2.49
CA PRO A 153 -2.28 20.25 -1.83
C PRO A 153 -3.52 19.40 -2.11
N VAL A 154 -4.38 19.29 -1.11
CA VAL A 154 -5.76 18.83 -1.31
C VAL A 154 -6.49 19.93 -2.09
N THR A 155 -7.13 19.57 -3.22
CA THR A 155 -7.82 20.53 -4.09
C THR A 155 -9.33 20.39 -4.01
N ASP A 156 -9.83 19.23 -3.62
CA ASP A 156 -11.26 18.94 -3.58
C ASP A 156 -11.60 18.00 -2.42
N GLU A 157 -12.86 18.05 -1.98
CA GLU A 157 -13.45 17.15 -0.99
C GLU A 157 -14.89 16.83 -1.41
N ASP A 158 -15.28 15.56 -1.33
CA ASP A 158 -16.65 15.14 -1.63
C ASP A 158 -17.55 15.13 -0.39
N GLU A 159 -18.86 14.90 -0.59
CA GLU A 159 -19.89 14.87 0.46
C GLU A 159 -19.64 13.81 1.56
N PHE A 160 -18.77 12.81 1.29
CA PHE A 160 -18.38 11.77 2.23
C PHE A 160 -17.09 12.08 2.98
N GLY A 161 -16.47 13.24 2.72
CA GLY A 161 -15.19 13.64 3.29
C GLY A 161 -13.97 13.01 2.61
N ASN A 162 -14.14 12.39 1.43
CA ASN A 162 -12.99 11.95 0.66
C ASN A 162 -12.26 13.14 0.07
N THR A 163 -10.96 13.17 0.23
CA THR A 163 -10.10 14.25 -0.26
C THR A 163 -9.40 13.87 -1.56
N TYR A 164 -9.17 14.86 -2.41
CA TYR A 164 -8.57 14.67 -3.72
C TYR A 164 -7.42 15.64 -3.94
N GLN A 165 -6.46 15.21 -4.76
CA GLN A 165 -5.33 16.03 -5.21
C GLN A 165 -5.31 16.10 -6.72
N THR A 166 -5.20 17.30 -7.29
CA THR A 166 -4.89 17.45 -8.72
C THR A 166 -3.39 17.22 -8.92
N ARG A 167 -3.05 16.25 -9.75
CA ARG A 167 -1.66 15.85 -10.04
C ARG A 167 -1.38 15.97 -11.53
N THR A 168 -0.28 16.64 -11.87
CA THR A 168 0.18 16.81 -13.24
C THR A 168 1.27 15.79 -13.55
N LEU A 169 1.14 15.06 -14.65
CA LEU A 169 2.18 14.18 -15.19
C LEU A 169 3.18 14.97 -16.05
N LYS A 170 4.32 14.35 -16.40
CA LYS A 170 5.36 15.02 -17.23
C LYS A 170 4.87 15.39 -18.63
N ASP A 171 3.86 14.72 -19.14
CA ASP A 171 3.20 15.06 -20.43
C ASP A 171 2.27 16.27 -20.33
N GLY A 172 2.09 16.85 -19.13
CA GLY A 172 1.22 17.98 -18.85
C GLY A 172 -0.24 17.61 -18.56
N SER A 173 -0.62 16.33 -18.58
CA SER A 173 -1.98 15.90 -18.24
C SER A 173 -2.27 16.07 -16.74
N ASN A 174 -3.50 16.48 -16.40
CA ASN A 174 -3.95 16.63 -15.03
C ASN A 174 -4.92 15.52 -14.65
N HIS A 175 -4.72 14.96 -13.48
CA HIS A 175 -5.52 13.87 -12.94
C HIS A 175 -6.01 14.21 -11.54
N LEU A 176 -7.33 14.06 -11.30
CA LEU A 176 -7.91 14.18 -9.97
C LEU A 176 -7.78 12.84 -9.24
N VAL A 177 -6.88 12.78 -8.27
CA VAL A 177 -6.50 11.55 -7.58
C VAL A 177 -7.07 11.54 -6.17
N LEU A 178 -7.90 10.54 -5.85
CA LEU A 178 -8.36 10.27 -4.49
C LEU A 178 -7.15 10.07 -3.58
N LYS A 179 -7.05 10.87 -2.52
CA LYS A 179 -5.95 10.80 -1.55
C LYS A 179 -6.44 11.20 -0.17
N ASN A 180 -6.86 10.21 0.61
CA ASN A 180 -7.29 10.37 1.99
C ASN A 180 -6.09 10.32 2.95
N PHE A 181 -6.16 11.11 4.03
CA PHE A 181 -5.14 11.15 5.09
C PHE A 181 -5.81 10.85 6.43
N PRO A 182 -5.80 9.59 6.88
CA PRO A 182 -6.51 9.21 8.09
C PRO A 182 -5.80 9.68 9.35
N ARG A 183 -6.59 9.93 10.39
CA ARG A 183 -6.10 10.05 11.75
C ARG A 183 -6.09 8.68 12.42
N GLU A 184 -5.21 8.49 13.39
CA GLU A 184 -5.08 7.23 14.13
C GLU A 184 -6.39 6.80 14.82
N ASP A 185 -7.10 7.75 15.45
CA ASP A 185 -8.38 7.48 16.10
C ASP A 185 -9.44 6.93 15.14
N PHE A 186 -9.51 7.47 13.93
CA PHE A 186 -10.40 7.00 12.87
C PHE A 186 -10.05 5.56 12.43
N ILE A 187 -8.77 5.26 12.21
CA ILE A 187 -8.33 3.91 11.84
C ILE A 187 -8.66 2.90 12.95
N ARG A 188 -8.38 3.26 14.21
CA ARG A 188 -8.67 2.40 15.36
C ARG A 188 -10.17 2.11 15.51
N GLU A 189 -11.02 3.09 15.30
CA GLU A 189 -12.47 2.88 15.34
C GLU A 189 -12.94 1.93 14.22
N LYS A 190 -12.43 2.09 13.00
CA LYS A 190 -12.73 1.19 11.88
C LYS A 190 -12.30 -0.26 12.12
N LEU A 191 -11.24 -0.47 12.87
CA LEU A 191 -10.68 -1.80 13.16
C LEU A 191 -11.17 -2.43 14.47
N LYS A 192 -11.90 -1.70 15.31
CA LYS A 192 -12.28 -2.08 16.68
C LYS A 192 -12.91 -3.49 16.79
N SER A 193 -13.73 -3.86 15.83
CA SER A 193 -14.39 -5.19 15.77
C SER A 193 -13.73 -6.17 14.80
N LYS A 194 -12.69 -5.75 14.07
CA LYS A 194 -12.10 -6.49 12.95
C LYS A 194 -10.67 -6.95 13.20
N ALA A 195 -10.03 -6.41 14.24
CA ALA A 195 -8.60 -6.60 14.49
C ALA A 195 -8.26 -6.74 15.97
N LYS A 196 -7.13 -7.38 16.23
CA LYS A 196 -6.49 -7.51 17.54
C LYS A 196 -5.11 -6.85 17.50
N GLU A 197 -4.55 -6.51 18.66
CA GLU A 197 -3.17 -6.02 18.80
C GLU A 197 -2.81 -4.88 17.83
N ILE A 198 -3.68 -3.88 17.74
CA ILE A 198 -3.49 -2.76 16.82
C ILE A 198 -2.32 -1.88 17.30
N SER A 199 -1.26 -1.82 16.50
CA SER A 199 -0.13 -0.90 16.64
C SER A 199 -0.18 0.14 15.52
N PHE A 200 -0.03 1.41 15.88
CA PHE A 200 0.05 2.52 14.95
C PHE A 200 1.31 3.34 15.23
N ILE A 201 2.17 3.49 14.23
CA ILE A 201 3.37 4.31 14.31
C ILE A 201 3.18 5.50 13.37
N ASN A 202 3.14 6.69 13.96
CA ASN A 202 3.04 7.93 13.22
C ASN A 202 4.42 8.57 13.08
N LEU A 203 4.92 8.67 11.83
CA LEU A 203 6.16 9.37 11.49
C LEU A 203 5.84 10.73 10.87
N LYS A 204 6.81 11.50 10.45
CA LYS A 204 6.58 12.78 9.81
C LYS A 204 5.92 12.63 8.43
N TYR A 205 6.45 11.74 7.59
CA TYR A 205 6.01 11.58 6.20
C TYR A 205 5.11 10.37 5.98
N TYR A 206 5.16 9.39 6.89
CA TYR A 206 4.46 8.12 6.76
C TYR A 206 3.78 7.70 8.05
N TRP A 207 2.77 6.86 7.93
CA TRP A 207 2.25 6.10 9.05
C TRP A 207 2.32 4.60 8.76
N ILE A 208 2.43 3.80 9.79
CA ILE A 208 2.48 2.34 9.74
C ILE A 208 1.40 1.81 10.66
N LEU A 209 0.50 1.04 10.11
CA LEU A 209 -0.52 0.29 10.84
C LEU A 209 -0.15 -1.19 10.81
N LYS A 210 -0.06 -1.81 11.97
CA LYS A 210 0.10 -3.25 12.11
C LYS A 210 -0.97 -3.80 13.04
N TYR A 211 -1.61 -4.90 12.64
CA TYR A 211 -2.61 -5.56 13.47
C TYR A 211 -2.68 -7.07 13.14
N ASN A 212 -3.28 -7.84 14.05
CA ASN A 212 -3.59 -9.25 13.85
C ASN A 212 -5.11 -9.44 13.72
N ILE A 213 -5.54 -10.53 13.07
CA ILE A 213 -6.96 -10.88 12.92
C ILE A 213 -7.37 -12.00 13.85
#